data_563e7190107b60bddd2d1edb78c4f415
#
_entry.id   563e7190107b60bddd2d1edb78c4f415
#
_cell.length_a   1.000
_cell.length_b   1.000
_cell.length_c   1.000
_cell.angle_alpha   90.00
_cell.angle_beta   90.00
_cell.angle_gamma   90.00
#
_symmetry.space_group_name_H-M   'P 1'
#
loop_
_entity.id
_entity.type
_entity.pdbx_description
1 polymer ?
#
loop_
_entity_poly.entity_id
_entity_poly.type
_entity_poly.pdbx_seq_one_letter_code
_entity_poly.pdbx_strand_id
1 'polypeptide(L)'
;MRIIGVVPGAKLFGSEDLYADQYLFVNGYPKRISACGGTPIGILSSDGYVIERALELCDAFVFCGGARFYPYHFEVMDYAARSGKPVLGICLGMQMMNTYFLVAEEAQRRGWSGTLLALFDQMKKERYMFTEPVDGHWNGHITRDSVDSFKHPIRVESGSRIEHLLGGPEILGASMHNYRITHPAAALRVTGRTADGTICLLYTSPSPRD
;
A
#
# COMPACT_ATOMS: atom_id res chain seq x y z
N MET A 1 -18.96 -15.43 2.75
CA MET A 1 -18.47 -14.20 3.37
C MET A 1 -16.97 -14.15 3.12
N ARG A 2 -16.42 -13.04 2.63
CA ARG A 2 -14.98 -12.93 2.29
C ARG A 2 -14.17 -12.52 3.50
N ILE A 3 -13.04 -13.18 3.75
CA ILE A 3 -12.10 -12.85 4.82
C ILE A 3 -11.04 -11.91 4.25
N ILE A 4 -10.91 -10.74 4.83
CA ILE A 4 -10.00 -9.70 4.37
C ILE A 4 -8.88 -9.50 5.40
N GLY A 5 -7.66 -9.84 5.02
CA GLY A 5 -6.48 -9.61 5.85
C GLY A 5 -6.13 -8.11 5.90
N VAL A 6 -6.18 -7.53 7.08
CA VAL A 6 -5.78 -6.15 7.31
C VAL A 6 -4.32 -6.14 7.74
N VAL A 7 -3.45 -5.62 6.88
CA VAL A 7 -2.01 -5.52 7.12
C VAL A 7 -1.74 -4.16 7.77
N PRO A 8 -1.38 -4.13 9.06
CA PRO A 8 -1.29 -2.89 9.84
C PRO A 8 -0.03 -2.09 9.51
N GLY A 9 -0.04 -0.82 9.91
CA GLY A 9 1.21 -0.12 10.22
C GLY A 9 1.80 -0.66 11.53
N ALA A 10 3.06 -0.31 11.82
CA ALA A 10 3.68 -0.71 13.06
C ALA A 10 4.63 0.36 13.61
N LYS A 11 4.96 0.21 14.87
CA LYS A 11 6.07 0.86 15.56
C LYS A 11 6.89 -0.26 16.21
N LEU A 12 7.83 -0.80 15.44
CA LEU A 12 8.72 -1.87 15.90
C LEU A 12 10.10 -1.27 16.08
N PHE A 13 10.56 -1.15 17.30
CA PHE A 13 11.80 -0.46 17.64
C PHE A 13 12.96 -1.41 17.91
N GLY A 14 12.69 -2.71 18.07
CA GLY A 14 13.69 -3.70 18.48
C GLY A 14 14.35 -3.33 19.81
N SER A 15 13.59 -2.66 20.69
CA SER A 15 14.07 -2.23 22.00
C SER A 15 13.96 -3.36 23.02
N GLU A 16 14.72 -3.26 24.12
CA GLU A 16 14.57 -4.18 25.26
C GLU A 16 13.25 -3.96 26.03
N ASP A 17 12.54 -2.87 25.74
CA ASP A 17 11.22 -2.60 26.29
C ASP A 17 10.16 -3.47 25.59
N LEU A 18 9.68 -4.48 26.30
CA LEU A 18 8.68 -5.44 25.82
C LEU A 18 7.35 -4.80 25.38
N TYR A 19 7.07 -3.58 25.80
CA TYR A 19 5.85 -2.83 25.47
C TYR A 19 6.03 -1.78 24.39
N ALA A 20 7.25 -1.59 23.88
CA ALA A 20 7.54 -0.58 22.87
C ALA A 20 7.05 -0.96 21.48
N ASP A 21 7.05 -2.26 21.17
CA ASP A 21 6.66 -2.75 19.85
C ASP A 21 5.14 -2.88 19.75
N GLN A 22 4.57 -2.21 18.75
CA GLN A 22 3.12 -2.11 18.58
C GLN A 22 2.71 -2.24 17.11
N TYR A 23 1.59 -2.92 16.88
CA TYR A 23 0.85 -2.89 15.62
C TYR A 23 -0.28 -1.87 15.69
N LEU A 24 -0.44 -1.08 14.63
CA LEU A 24 -1.39 0.03 14.56
C LEU A 24 -2.48 -0.28 13.53
N PHE A 25 -3.68 -0.57 14.02
CA PHE A 25 -4.88 -0.75 13.20
C PHE A 25 -5.75 0.49 13.29
N VAL A 26 -5.83 1.26 12.21
CA VAL A 26 -6.78 2.36 12.12
C VAL A 26 -8.18 1.79 11.95
N ASN A 27 -9.06 2.01 12.92
CA ASN A 27 -10.39 1.40 12.99
C ASN A 27 -11.32 1.73 11.80
N GLY A 28 -10.98 2.73 11.00
CA GLY A 28 -11.69 3.05 9.77
C GLY A 28 -11.66 1.92 8.73
N TYR A 29 -10.56 1.20 8.61
CA TYR A 29 -10.41 0.11 7.65
C TYR A 29 -11.33 -1.08 7.98
N PRO A 30 -11.26 -1.70 9.17
CA PRO A 30 -12.16 -2.82 9.48
C PRO A 30 -13.64 -2.43 9.44
N LYS A 31 -14.01 -1.22 9.86
CA LYS A 31 -15.40 -0.74 9.74
C LYS A 31 -15.87 -0.71 8.28
N ARG A 32 -15.05 -0.24 7.35
CA ARG A 32 -15.41 -0.19 5.92
C ARG A 32 -15.48 -1.58 5.30
N ILE A 33 -14.55 -2.48 5.65
CA ILE A 33 -14.57 -3.87 5.20
C ILE A 33 -15.88 -4.53 5.65
N SER A 34 -16.25 -4.38 6.93
CA SER A 34 -17.50 -4.94 7.46
C SER A 34 -18.74 -4.33 6.79
N ALA A 35 -18.75 -3.02 6.56
CA ALA A 35 -19.85 -2.34 5.86
C ALA A 35 -20.03 -2.83 4.40
N CYS A 36 -18.97 -3.34 3.78
CA CYS A 36 -18.99 -3.96 2.46
C CYS A 36 -19.25 -5.47 2.48
N GLY A 37 -19.62 -6.05 3.64
CA GLY A 37 -19.93 -7.48 3.80
C GLY A 37 -18.71 -8.39 3.93
N GLY A 38 -17.51 -7.84 4.12
CA GLY A 38 -16.29 -8.60 4.40
C GLY A 38 -16.07 -8.83 5.89
N THR A 39 -15.27 -9.83 6.23
CA THR A 39 -14.79 -10.08 7.60
C THR A 39 -13.35 -9.64 7.71
N PRO A 40 -13.02 -8.56 8.44
CA PRO A 40 -11.64 -8.15 8.63
C PRO A 40 -10.95 -9.03 9.68
N ILE A 41 -9.72 -9.47 9.39
CA ILE A 41 -8.82 -10.07 10.36
C ILE A 41 -7.47 -9.36 10.32
N GLY A 42 -6.85 -9.14 11.49
CA GLY A 42 -5.53 -8.53 11.58
C GLY A 42 -4.43 -9.52 11.18
N ILE A 43 -3.50 -9.09 10.35
CA ILE A 43 -2.30 -9.84 10.01
C ILE A 43 -1.17 -9.38 10.94
N LEU A 44 -0.65 -10.30 11.74
CA LEU A 44 0.45 -10.04 12.66
C LEU A 44 1.67 -10.84 12.24
N SER A 45 2.84 -10.27 12.43
CA SER A 45 4.09 -11.01 12.35
C SER A 45 4.58 -11.39 13.75
N SER A 46 5.25 -12.51 13.88
CA SER A 46 5.96 -12.91 15.08
C SER A 46 7.44 -13.02 14.74
N ASP A 47 8.28 -12.29 15.49
CA ASP A 47 9.73 -12.26 15.27
C ASP A 47 10.14 -11.92 13.82
N GLY A 48 9.34 -11.05 13.17
CA GLY A 48 9.57 -10.62 11.78
C GLY A 48 8.98 -11.51 10.70
N TYR A 49 8.32 -12.62 11.06
CA TYR A 49 7.72 -13.56 10.11
C TYR A 49 6.19 -13.55 10.20
N VAL A 50 5.54 -13.65 9.06
CA VAL A 50 4.10 -13.89 8.99
C VAL A 50 3.86 -15.38 8.81
N ILE A 51 2.96 -15.94 9.63
CA ILE A 51 2.58 -17.35 9.51
C ILE A 51 1.75 -17.52 8.23
N GLU A 52 2.26 -18.24 7.24
CA GLU A 52 1.62 -18.44 5.93
C GLU A 52 0.18 -18.95 6.05
N ARG A 53 -0.08 -19.81 7.04
CA ARG A 53 -1.43 -20.30 7.34
C ARG A 53 -2.44 -19.18 7.61
N ALA A 54 -2.02 -18.08 8.23
CA ALA A 54 -2.88 -16.91 8.43
C ALA A 54 -3.22 -16.21 7.10
N LEU A 55 -2.28 -16.21 6.15
CA LEU A 55 -2.47 -15.65 4.82
C LEU A 55 -3.37 -16.53 3.94
N GLU A 56 -3.28 -17.86 4.11
CA GLU A 56 -4.16 -18.81 3.43
C GLU A 56 -5.64 -18.58 3.70
N LEU A 57 -5.97 -18.18 4.93
CA LEU A 57 -7.34 -17.92 5.36
C LEU A 57 -7.96 -16.69 4.69
N CYS A 58 -7.14 -15.77 4.19
CA CYS A 58 -7.61 -14.52 3.60
C CYS A 58 -8.00 -14.70 2.12
N ASP A 59 -9.11 -14.12 1.70
CA ASP A 59 -9.50 -14.02 0.30
C ASP A 59 -8.82 -12.83 -0.42
N ALA A 60 -8.46 -11.78 0.34
CA ALA A 60 -7.79 -10.58 -0.14
C ALA A 60 -7.09 -9.84 1.00
N PHE A 61 -6.29 -8.83 0.67
CA PHE A 61 -5.55 -8.04 1.65
C PHE A 61 -5.79 -6.53 1.48
N VAL A 62 -5.79 -5.81 2.62
CA VAL A 62 -5.76 -4.35 2.67
C VAL A 62 -4.50 -3.92 3.41
N PHE A 63 -3.59 -3.25 2.72
CA PHE A 63 -2.41 -2.63 3.30
C PHE A 63 -2.76 -1.22 3.74
N CYS A 64 -2.65 -0.97 5.03
CA CYS A 64 -2.99 0.30 5.66
C CYS A 64 -1.96 1.38 5.35
N GLY A 65 -2.36 2.64 5.57
CA GLY A 65 -1.43 3.76 5.65
C GLY A 65 -0.50 3.64 6.87
N GLY A 66 0.66 4.29 6.80
CA GLY A 66 1.67 4.24 7.86
C GLY A 66 2.90 5.05 7.53
N ALA A 67 3.95 4.93 8.35
CA ALA A 67 5.18 5.72 8.21
C ALA A 67 6.39 4.91 7.70
N ARG A 68 6.41 3.60 7.85
CA ARG A 68 7.56 2.76 7.53
C ARG A 68 7.15 1.43 6.91
N PHE A 69 8.01 0.95 5.99
CA PHE A 69 7.97 -0.45 5.52
C PHE A 69 8.71 -1.34 6.51
N TYR A 70 8.09 -2.47 6.81
CA TYR A 70 8.69 -3.54 7.60
C TYR A 70 8.76 -4.83 6.77
N PRO A 71 9.63 -5.78 7.10
CA PRO A 71 9.78 -7.04 6.37
C PRO A 71 8.46 -7.77 6.14
N TYR A 72 7.58 -7.83 7.12
CA TYR A 72 6.29 -8.51 6.99
C TYR A 72 5.38 -7.93 5.90
N HIS A 73 5.49 -6.64 5.56
CA HIS A 73 4.75 -6.07 4.44
C HIS A 73 5.17 -6.73 3.11
N PHE A 74 6.49 -6.96 2.94
CA PHE A 74 7.01 -7.65 1.76
C PHE A 74 6.55 -9.10 1.68
N GLU A 75 6.57 -9.81 2.82
CA GLU A 75 6.12 -11.21 2.89
C GLU A 75 4.65 -11.35 2.49
N VAL A 76 3.78 -10.50 3.06
CA VAL A 76 2.35 -10.53 2.71
C VAL A 76 2.12 -10.15 1.25
N MET A 77 2.85 -9.15 0.73
CA MET A 77 2.72 -8.75 -0.67
C MET A 77 3.21 -9.85 -1.61
N ASP A 78 4.35 -10.48 -1.31
CA ASP A 78 4.89 -11.60 -2.07
C ASP A 78 3.91 -12.79 -2.10
N TYR A 79 3.35 -13.13 -0.94
CA TYR A 79 2.32 -14.16 -0.87
C TYR A 79 1.09 -13.80 -1.71
N ALA A 80 0.58 -12.57 -1.60
CA ALA A 80 -0.59 -12.13 -2.35
C ALA A 80 -0.34 -12.16 -3.86
N ALA A 81 0.83 -11.71 -4.31
CA ALA A 81 1.22 -11.72 -5.71
C ALA A 81 1.33 -13.15 -6.26
N ARG A 82 2.01 -14.05 -5.56
CA ARG A 82 2.16 -15.47 -5.96
C ARG A 82 0.84 -16.24 -5.95
N SER A 83 -0.04 -15.94 -5.01
CA SER A 83 -1.35 -16.61 -4.88
C SER A 83 -2.46 -15.97 -5.74
N GLY A 84 -2.20 -14.85 -6.41
CA GLY A 84 -3.20 -14.11 -7.20
C GLY A 84 -4.32 -13.50 -6.34
N LYS A 85 -4.11 -13.31 -5.04
CA LYS A 85 -5.12 -12.72 -4.15
C LYS A 85 -5.17 -11.20 -4.34
N PRO A 86 -6.38 -10.60 -4.40
CA PRO A 86 -6.54 -9.16 -4.55
C PRO A 86 -5.89 -8.38 -3.39
N VAL A 87 -5.30 -7.25 -3.72
CA VAL A 87 -4.68 -6.32 -2.76
C VAL A 87 -5.21 -4.91 -2.97
N LEU A 88 -5.56 -4.23 -1.88
CA LEU A 88 -5.80 -2.80 -1.84
C LEU A 88 -4.73 -2.13 -0.97
N GLY A 89 -3.92 -1.26 -1.56
CA GLY A 89 -2.93 -0.46 -0.85
C GLY A 89 -3.41 0.98 -0.66
N ILE A 90 -3.36 1.49 0.57
CA ILE A 90 -3.78 2.85 0.91
C ILE A 90 -2.59 3.63 1.45
N CYS A 91 -2.26 4.79 0.87
CA CYS A 91 -1.13 5.64 1.25
C CYS A 91 0.20 4.84 1.22
N LEU A 92 0.82 4.57 2.37
CA LEU A 92 2.01 3.71 2.48
C LEU A 92 1.81 2.35 1.78
N GLY A 93 0.61 1.76 1.88
CA GLY A 93 0.29 0.50 1.22
C GLY A 93 0.40 0.59 -0.31
N MET A 94 -0.04 1.69 -0.93
CA MET A 94 0.15 1.94 -2.36
C MET A 94 1.63 2.09 -2.71
N GLN A 95 2.37 2.86 -1.92
CA GLN A 95 3.81 3.05 -2.11
C GLN A 95 4.58 1.72 -1.99
N MET A 96 4.20 0.88 -1.04
CA MET A 96 4.78 -0.44 -0.84
C MET A 96 4.48 -1.38 -2.02
N MET A 97 3.24 -1.38 -2.54
CA MET A 97 2.90 -2.15 -3.75
C MET A 97 3.79 -1.75 -4.93
N ASN A 98 3.94 -0.44 -5.18
CA ASN A 98 4.83 0.04 -6.24
C ASN A 98 6.28 -0.38 -5.99
N THR A 99 6.76 -0.24 -4.76
CA THR A 99 8.12 -0.65 -4.37
C THR A 99 8.33 -2.14 -4.60
N TYR A 100 7.38 -2.99 -4.22
CA TYR A 100 7.45 -4.44 -4.45
C TYR A 100 7.64 -4.78 -5.94
N PHE A 101 6.82 -4.19 -6.82
CA PHE A 101 6.92 -4.44 -8.26
C PHE A 101 8.22 -3.91 -8.86
N LEU A 102 8.71 -2.73 -8.44
CA LEU A 102 10.01 -2.21 -8.85
C LEU A 102 11.16 -3.14 -8.44
N VAL A 103 11.10 -3.68 -7.23
CA VAL A 103 12.10 -4.67 -6.77
C VAL A 103 12.01 -5.97 -7.58
N ALA A 104 10.80 -6.43 -7.91
CA ALA A 104 10.59 -7.62 -8.74
C ALA A 104 11.13 -7.43 -10.17
N GLU A 105 10.91 -6.27 -10.79
CA GLU A 105 11.48 -5.91 -12.10
C GLU A 105 13.02 -5.89 -12.04
N GLU A 106 13.58 -5.30 -11.00
CA GLU A 106 15.02 -5.23 -10.81
C GLU A 106 15.63 -6.62 -10.55
N ALA A 107 14.91 -7.50 -9.84
CA ALA A 107 15.30 -8.89 -9.65
C ALA A 107 15.43 -9.63 -10.99
N GLN A 108 14.45 -9.45 -11.87
CA GLN A 108 14.50 -10.04 -13.22
C GLN A 108 15.67 -9.47 -14.04
N ARG A 109 15.83 -8.14 -14.02
CA ARG A 109 16.93 -7.46 -14.74
C ARG A 109 18.32 -7.90 -14.28
N ARG A 110 18.51 -8.15 -12.99
CA ARG A 110 19.80 -8.60 -12.40
C ARG A 110 20.01 -10.10 -12.43
N GLY A 111 19.00 -10.90 -12.80
CA GLY A 111 19.06 -12.37 -12.61
C GLY A 111 19.19 -12.75 -11.13
N TRP A 112 18.49 -12.01 -10.25
CA TRP A 112 18.58 -12.16 -8.81
C TRP A 112 18.00 -13.49 -8.33
N SER A 113 18.77 -14.25 -7.55
CA SER A 113 18.36 -15.56 -7.01
C SER A 113 17.96 -15.54 -5.52
N GLY A 114 18.16 -14.41 -4.84
CA GLY A 114 17.77 -14.21 -3.44
C GLY A 114 16.29 -13.79 -3.28
N THR A 115 15.89 -13.52 -2.03
CA THR A 115 14.56 -12.98 -1.75
C THR A 115 14.42 -11.54 -2.25
N LEU A 116 13.19 -11.13 -2.60
CA LEU A 116 12.92 -9.73 -2.98
C LEU A 116 13.18 -8.75 -1.82
N LEU A 117 12.94 -9.17 -0.58
CA LEU A 117 13.28 -8.37 0.60
C LEU A 117 14.78 -8.09 0.69
N ALA A 118 15.63 -9.09 0.45
CA ALA A 118 17.08 -8.91 0.44
C ALA A 118 17.54 -7.96 -0.68
N LEU A 119 16.93 -8.06 -1.86
CA LEU A 119 17.19 -7.13 -2.95
C LEU A 119 16.72 -5.70 -2.61
N PHE A 120 15.54 -5.54 -2.02
CA PHE A 120 15.07 -4.25 -1.54
C PHE A 120 16.06 -3.57 -0.60
N ASP A 121 16.59 -4.33 0.39
CA ASP A 121 17.58 -3.81 1.32
C ASP A 121 18.90 -3.45 0.62
N GLN A 122 19.30 -4.21 -0.39
CA GLN A 122 20.46 -3.89 -1.21
C GLN A 122 20.21 -2.61 -2.04
N MET A 123 19.07 -2.48 -2.72
CA MET A 123 18.72 -1.29 -3.50
C MET A 123 18.69 -0.03 -2.62
N LYS A 124 18.21 -0.15 -1.37
CA LYS A 124 18.28 0.96 -0.40
C LYS A 124 19.73 1.36 -0.07
N LYS A 125 20.63 0.40 0.11
CA LYS A 125 22.07 0.67 0.30
C LYS A 125 22.69 1.34 -0.92
N GLU A 126 22.21 0.99 -2.12
CA GLU A 126 22.60 1.60 -3.39
C GLU A 126 21.93 3.00 -3.60
N ARG A 127 21.17 3.48 -2.61
CA ARG A 127 20.42 4.76 -2.64
C ARG A 127 19.36 4.84 -3.72
N TYR A 128 18.76 3.71 -4.08
CA TYR A 128 17.62 3.72 -4.99
C TYR A 128 16.42 4.41 -4.33
N MET A 129 15.84 5.38 -5.04
CA MET A 129 14.74 6.19 -4.51
C MET A 129 13.39 5.65 -4.98
N PHE A 130 12.70 4.90 -4.13
CA PHE A 130 11.33 4.40 -4.38
C PHE A 130 10.29 5.49 -4.18
N THR A 131 10.54 6.38 -3.25
CA THR A 131 9.69 7.52 -2.91
C THR A 131 10.54 8.77 -2.70
N GLU A 132 9.92 9.93 -2.89
CA GLU A 132 10.54 11.24 -2.64
C GLU A 132 9.59 12.13 -1.84
N PRO A 133 10.10 13.14 -1.10
CA PRO A 133 9.27 14.11 -0.43
C PRO A 133 8.35 14.85 -1.39
N VAL A 134 7.16 15.21 -0.93
CA VAL A 134 6.22 16.07 -1.65
C VAL A 134 5.60 17.07 -0.69
N ASP A 135 5.57 18.34 -1.10
CA ASP A 135 4.97 19.43 -0.35
C ASP A 135 3.48 19.59 -0.68
N GLY A 136 2.71 20.19 0.22
CA GLY A 136 1.29 20.51 -0.02
C GLY A 136 0.32 19.34 0.13
N HIS A 137 0.80 18.14 0.47
CA HIS A 137 -0.03 16.93 0.63
C HIS A 137 -0.26 16.53 2.10
N TRP A 138 0.31 17.29 3.03
CA TRP A 138 0.10 17.14 4.48
C TRP A 138 0.12 18.52 5.16
N ASN A 139 -1.01 18.91 5.73
CA ASN A 139 -1.17 20.20 6.40
C ASN A 139 -1.42 20.08 7.92
N GLY A 140 -0.93 19.01 8.54
CA GLY A 140 -1.06 18.79 9.97
C GLY A 140 -2.08 17.75 10.40
N HIS A 141 -2.67 17.91 11.59
CA HIS A 141 -3.58 16.93 12.16
C HIS A 141 -5.00 17.07 11.59
N ILE A 142 -5.54 15.98 11.05
CA ILE A 142 -6.92 15.94 10.52
C ILE A 142 -7.92 15.67 11.63
N THR A 143 -8.90 16.55 11.74
CA THR A 143 -10.08 16.41 12.59
C THR A 143 -11.34 16.27 11.73
N ARG A 144 -12.49 16.02 12.35
CA ARG A 144 -13.76 16.04 11.64
C ARG A 144 -14.06 17.37 10.95
N ASP A 145 -13.69 18.47 11.61
CA ASP A 145 -14.00 19.82 11.14
C ASP A 145 -13.02 20.31 10.08
N SER A 146 -11.80 19.73 10.04
CA SER A 146 -10.77 20.12 9.07
C SER A 146 -10.61 19.15 7.89
N VAL A 147 -11.31 18.01 7.87
CA VAL A 147 -11.11 16.97 6.85
C VAL A 147 -11.29 17.48 5.41
N ASP A 148 -12.18 18.42 5.19
CA ASP A 148 -12.46 18.95 3.85
C ASP A 148 -11.32 19.83 3.33
N SER A 149 -10.53 20.48 4.20
CA SER A 149 -9.36 21.28 3.82
C SER A 149 -8.16 20.42 3.37
N PHE A 150 -8.20 19.11 3.63
CA PHE A 150 -7.17 18.16 3.19
C PHE A 150 -7.55 17.43 1.90
N LYS A 151 -8.68 17.79 1.30
CA LYS A 151 -9.08 17.21 0.01
C LYS A 151 -8.49 18.03 -1.13
N HIS A 152 -8.03 17.31 -2.15
CA HIS A 152 -7.59 17.92 -3.41
C HIS A 152 -8.19 17.16 -4.60
N PRO A 153 -8.33 17.85 -5.77
CA PRO A 153 -8.78 17.19 -6.98
C PRO A 153 -7.76 16.17 -7.47
N ILE A 154 -8.25 15.00 -7.84
CA ILE A 154 -7.49 13.95 -8.52
C ILE A 154 -8.16 13.73 -9.87
N ARG A 155 -7.44 13.99 -10.96
CA ARG A 155 -7.87 13.65 -12.32
C ARG A 155 -7.72 12.16 -12.52
N VAL A 156 -8.80 11.52 -12.93
CA VAL A 156 -8.87 10.07 -13.18
C VAL A 156 -8.74 9.82 -14.68
N GLU A 157 -7.97 8.81 -15.06
CA GLU A 157 -7.76 8.43 -16.45
C GLU A 157 -9.07 7.93 -17.06
N SER A 158 -9.44 8.52 -18.22
CA SER A 158 -10.68 8.18 -18.91
C SER A 158 -10.69 6.73 -19.41
N GLY A 159 -11.82 6.05 -19.28
CA GLY A 159 -11.96 4.63 -19.60
C GLY A 159 -11.32 3.68 -18.60
N SER A 160 -10.80 4.20 -17.50
CA SER A 160 -10.24 3.35 -16.44
C SER A 160 -11.36 2.72 -15.59
N ARG A 161 -11.08 1.53 -15.03
CA ARG A 161 -11.97 0.89 -14.06
C ARG A 161 -12.26 1.81 -12.85
N ILE A 162 -11.27 2.59 -12.46
CA ILE A 162 -11.40 3.54 -11.34
C ILE A 162 -12.38 4.66 -11.69
N GLU A 163 -12.34 5.23 -12.91
CA GLU A 163 -13.32 6.21 -13.35
C GLU A 163 -14.75 5.64 -13.28
N HIS A 164 -14.95 4.41 -13.76
CA HIS A 164 -16.23 3.73 -13.68
C HIS A 164 -16.72 3.53 -12.24
N LEU A 165 -15.82 3.12 -11.33
CA LEU A 165 -16.13 2.86 -9.91
C LEU A 165 -16.43 4.15 -9.14
N LEU A 166 -15.74 5.24 -9.46
CA LEU A 166 -15.83 6.51 -8.73
C LEU A 166 -16.80 7.51 -9.36
N GLY A 167 -17.30 7.20 -10.56
CA GLY A 167 -18.41 7.93 -11.20
C GLY A 167 -18.01 9.22 -11.91
N GLY A 168 -16.74 9.40 -12.29
CA GLY A 168 -16.33 10.56 -13.06
C GLY A 168 -14.84 10.76 -13.27
N PRO A 169 -14.48 11.71 -14.14
CA PRO A 169 -13.08 11.97 -14.51
C PRO A 169 -12.29 12.75 -13.47
N GLU A 170 -12.93 13.23 -12.42
CA GLU A 170 -12.32 13.93 -11.31
C GLU A 170 -12.99 13.57 -10.00
N ILE A 171 -12.19 13.33 -8.96
CA ILE A 171 -12.65 13.05 -7.61
C ILE A 171 -11.92 13.95 -6.60
N LEU A 172 -12.53 14.17 -5.45
CA LEU A 172 -11.87 14.81 -4.32
C LEU A 172 -11.33 13.73 -3.38
N GLY A 173 -10.01 13.60 -3.35
CA GLY A 173 -9.29 12.68 -2.48
C GLY A 173 -8.73 13.38 -1.23
N ALA A 174 -8.83 12.74 -0.06
CA ALA A 174 -8.15 13.22 1.12
C ALA A 174 -6.64 12.95 1.00
N SER A 175 -5.82 13.96 1.28
CA SER A 175 -4.37 13.89 1.22
C SER A 175 -3.78 13.95 2.62
N MET A 176 -2.98 12.92 2.97
CA MET A 176 -2.29 12.79 4.24
C MET A 176 -0.94 12.12 4.06
N HIS A 177 -0.10 12.67 3.19
CA HIS A 177 1.21 12.08 2.92
C HIS A 177 2.28 13.12 2.63
N ASN A 178 3.51 12.86 3.11
CA ASN A 178 4.71 13.67 2.88
C ASN A 178 5.61 13.09 1.81
N TYR A 179 5.25 11.93 1.25
CA TYR A 179 6.03 11.23 0.24
C TYR A 179 5.14 10.81 -0.92
N ARG A 180 5.70 10.86 -2.12
CA ARG A 180 5.10 10.31 -3.34
C ARG A 180 6.03 9.26 -3.95
N ILE A 181 5.51 8.37 -4.79
CA ILE A 181 6.34 7.46 -5.57
C ILE A 181 7.11 8.24 -6.64
N THR A 182 8.36 7.88 -6.87
CA THR A 182 9.22 8.53 -7.87
C THR A 182 8.77 8.21 -9.29
N HIS A 183 8.46 6.94 -9.54
CA HIS A 183 7.94 6.43 -10.82
C HIS A 183 7.15 5.15 -10.58
N PRO A 184 6.19 4.83 -11.44
CA PRO A 184 5.42 3.59 -11.33
C PRO A 184 6.23 2.41 -11.88
N ALA A 185 6.07 1.24 -11.28
CA ALA A 185 6.52 -0.02 -11.87
C ALA A 185 5.79 -0.30 -13.19
N ALA A 186 6.43 -1.00 -14.14
CA ALA A 186 5.83 -1.31 -15.43
C ALA A 186 4.58 -2.22 -15.32
N ALA A 187 4.52 -3.04 -14.26
CA ALA A 187 3.35 -3.85 -13.95
C ALA A 187 2.13 -3.04 -13.46
N LEU A 188 2.28 -1.73 -13.21
CA LEU A 188 1.25 -0.86 -12.66
C LEU A 188 0.83 0.22 -13.65
N ARG A 189 -0.47 0.35 -13.87
CA ARG A 189 -1.07 1.42 -14.64
C ARG A 189 -1.45 2.56 -13.71
N VAL A 190 -0.98 3.77 -14.01
CA VAL A 190 -1.40 4.99 -13.31
C VAL A 190 -2.77 5.39 -13.81
N THR A 191 -3.71 5.63 -12.91
CA THR A 191 -5.10 5.95 -13.22
C THR A 191 -5.60 7.22 -12.56
N GLY A 192 -4.78 7.88 -11.76
CA GLY A 192 -5.14 9.17 -11.18
C GLY A 192 -3.93 9.97 -10.72
N ARG A 193 -3.99 11.29 -11.01
CA ARG A 193 -2.97 12.26 -10.64
C ARG A 193 -3.57 13.56 -10.15
N THR A 194 -2.86 14.22 -9.25
CA THR A 194 -3.11 15.62 -8.90
C THR A 194 -2.53 16.58 -9.92
N ALA A 195 -2.85 17.87 -9.81
CA ALA A 195 -2.38 18.91 -10.72
C ALA A 195 -0.86 19.08 -10.73
N ASP A 196 -0.19 18.81 -9.60
CA ASP A 196 1.28 18.82 -9.48
C ASP A 196 1.94 17.54 -10.02
N GLY A 197 1.15 16.63 -10.61
CA GLY A 197 1.63 15.38 -11.21
C GLY A 197 1.79 14.22 -10.24
N THR A 198 1.51 14.41 -8.95
CA THR A 198 1.61 13.33 -7.95
C THR A 198 0.66 12.19 -8.30
N ILE A 199 1.18 10.96 -8.32
CA ILE A 199 0.43 9.74 -8.59
C ILE A 199 -0.37 9.36 -7.35
N CYS A 200 -1.71 9.39 -7.46
CA CYS A 200 -2.63 9.09 -6.37
C CYS A 200 -3.33 7.75 -6.53
N LEU A 201 -3.51 7.28 -7.77
CA LEU A 201 -4.21 6.04 -8.07
C LEU A 201 -3.41 5.23 -9.08
N LEU A 202 -3.27 3.93 -8.79
CA LEU A 202 -2.70 2.96 -9.71
C LEU A 202 -3.28 1.57 -9.43
N TYR A 203 -3.27 0.70 -10.45
CA TYR A 203 -3.62 -0.72 -10.32
C TYR A 203 -2.77 -1.58 -11.27
N THR A 204 -2.75 -2.90 -11.05
CA THR A 204 -2.06 -3.83 -11.94
C THR A 204 -2.68 -3.86 -13.33
N SER A 205 -1.86 -3.90 -14.39
CA SER A 205 -2.31 -3.99 -15.79
C SER A 205 -1.63 -5.17 -16.48
N PRO A 206 -2.38 -6.00 -17.26
CA PRO A 206 -3.84 -6.09 -17.25
C PRO A 206 -4.33 -6.87 -16.03
N SER A 207 -5.51 -6.53 -15.53
CA SER A 207 -6.20 -7.44 -14.60
C SER A 207 -6.65 -8.67 -15.40
N PRO A 208 -6.36 -9.90 -14.96
CA PRO A 208 -6.87 -11.11 -15.63
C PRO A 208 -8.40 -11.21 -15.62
N ARG A 209 -9.10 -10.23 -15.12
CA ARG A 209 -10.56 -10.17 -14.94
C ARG A 209 -11.22 -8.95 -15.59
N ASP A 210 -10.46 -8.16 -16.36
CA ASP A 210 -10.98 -7.04 -17.16
C ASP A 210 -11.36 -7.49 -18.56
#